data_977aa5f38a6b36b98e8b064c4592387c
#
_entry.id   977aa5f38a6b36b98e8b064c4592387c
#
_cell.length_a   1.000
_cell.length_b   1.000
_cell.length_c   1.000
_cell.angle_alpha   90.00
_cell.angle_beta   90.00
_cell.angle_gamma   90.00
#
_symmetry.space_group_name_H-M   'P 1'
#
loop_
_entity.id
_entity.type
_entity.pdbx_description
1 polymer ?
#
loop_
_entity_poly.entity_id
_entity_poly.type
_entity_poly.pdbx_seq_one_letter_code
_entity_poly.pdbx_strand_id
1 'polypeptide(L)'
;AQHRPLVPGLKLGREMAKRIVVALGGNALGANLPEQMEAVKTTSKAIVDLIEEGNEVVLVHGNGPQVGMIANAMAELTRSNPEKYIPCPLSVCGAMSQGYIGYDLQNALREEMLDRIIDKGVASVLTQVEVAADDPAFADPVKPIGPWMSEAEAKELEADRGYQFIHDEKQGFRRVVASPKPVSIVELDTIKSLVETNHVVISCGGGGIPVTKAQGNHLKGAAAVIDKDFAAEKLA
;
A
#
# COMPACT_ATOMS: atom_id res chain seq x y z
N ALA A 1 8.94 60.65 0.66
CA ALA A 1 8.23 59.48 1.21
C ALA A 1 6.82 59.47 0.64
N GLN A 2 6.57 58.68 -0.38
CA GLN A 2 5.23 58.51 -0.98
C GLN A 2 4.68 57.16 -0.51
N HIS A 3 3.62 57.23 0.30
CA HIS A 3 2.80 56.07 0.67
C HIS A 3 2.04 55.56 -0.57
N ARG A 4 2.34 54.34 -1.00
CA ARG A 4 1.48 53.57 -1.90
C ARG A 4 0.36 52.91 -1.07
N PRO A 5 -0.92 53.07 -1.46
CA PRO A 5 -2.01 52.38 -0.78
C PRO A 5 -1.95 50.86 -1.14
N LEU A 6 -2.03 50.04 -0.11
CA LEU A 6 -2.26 48.62 -0.24
C LEU A 6 -3.65 48.36 -0.86
N VAL A 7 -3.70 47.78 -2.05
CA VAL A 7 -4.93 47.30 -2.66
C VAL A 7 -5.34 46.03 -1.89
N PRO A 8 -6.55 45.96 -1.32
CA PRO A 8 -7.03 44.72 -0.73
C PRO A 8 -7.22 43.72 -1.87
N GLY A 9 -6.37 42.69 -1.93
CA GLY A 9 -6.54 41.60 -2.87
C GLY A 9 -7.87 40.93 -2.63
N LEU A 10 -8.72 40.82 -3.67
CA LEU A 10 -9.89 39.96 -3.73
C LEU A 10 -9.47 38.55 -3.30
N LYS A 11 -9.93 38.11 -2.15
CA LYS A 11 -9.99 36.68 -1.84
C LYS A 11 -11.08 36.08 -2.74
N LEU A 12 -10.69 35.64 -3.95
CA LEU A 12 -11.50 34.62 -4.64
C LEU A 12 -11.70 33.49 -3.64
N GLY A 13 -12.95 33.08 -3.45
CA GLY A 13 -13.30 32.04 -2.49
C GLY A 13 -12.44 30.79 -2.73
N ARG A 14 -11.47 30.54 -1.84
CA ARG A 14 -10.84 29.24 -1.77
C ARG A 14 -11.94 28.26 -1.43
N GLU A 15 -12.22 27.32 -2.32
CA GLU A 15 -12.96 26.13 -1.90
C GLU A 15 -12.32 25.61 -0.60
N MET A 16 -13.16 25.21 0.36
CA MET A 16 -12.63 24.73 1.63
C MET A 16 -11.71 23.54 1.35
N ALA A 17 -10.50 23.55 1.93
CA ALA A 17 -9.57 22.45 1.86
C ALA A 17 -10.27 21.13 2.25
N LYS A 18 -10.15 20.13 1.39
CA LYS A 18 -10.76 18.81 1.62
C LYS A 18 -9.70 17.85 2.13
N ARG A 19 -10.10 16.89 2.95
CA ARG A 19 -9.31 15.71 3.24
C ARG A 19 -9.63 14.64 2.20
N ILE A 20 -8.62 14.18 1.48
CA ILE A 20 -8.77 13.29 0.32
C ILE A 20 -7.97 12.02 0.56
N VAL A 21 -8.61 10.86 0.46
CA VAL A 21 -7.94 9.56 0.42
C VAL A 21 -7.80 9.15 -1.05
N VAL A 22 -6.56 8.96 -1.50
CA VAL A 22 -6.23 8.57 -2.88
C VAL A 22 -5.76 7.11 -2.88
N ALA A 23 -6.49 6.24 -3.57
CA ALA A 23 -6.11 4.83 -3.74
C ALA A 23 -5.37 4.62 -5.06
N LEU A 24 -4.08 4.24 -4.98
CA LEU A 24 -3.22 4.00 -6.13
C LEU A 24 -3.28 2.53 -6.57
N GLY A 25 -3.74 2.29 -7.80
CA GLY A 25 -3.78 0.97 -8.42
C GLY A 25 -2.46 0.54 -9.07
N GLY A 26 -2.44 -0.65 -9.68
CA GLY A 26 -1.24 -1.22 -10.31
C GLY A 26 -0.65 -0.35 -11.42
N ASN A 27 -1.47 0.32 -12.22
CA ASN A 27 -0.98 1.22 -13.29
C ASN A 27 -0.25 2.46 -12.76
N ALA A 28 -0.49 2.84 -11.51
CA ALA A 28 0.16 3.97 -10.86
C ALA A 28 1.52 3.60 -10.21
N LEU A 29 1.85 2.29 -10.19
CA LEU A 29 3.00 1.77 -9.45
C LEU A 29 3.95 0.90 -10.30
N GLY A 30 3.53 0.47 -11.53
CA GLY A 30 4.30 -0.49 -12.31
C GLY A 30 4.35 -1.91 -11.72
N ALA A 31 4.87 -2.85 -12.49
CA ALA A 31 4.95 -4.27 -12.12
C ALA A 31 6.34 -4.70 -11.60
N ASN A 32 7.38 -3.91 -11.86
CA ASN A 32 8.76 -4.16 -11.45
C ASN A 32 9.43 -2.84 -11.02
N LEU A 33 10.64 -2.91 -10.45
CA LEU A 33 11.32 -1.74 -9.91
C LEU A 33 11.57 -0.61 -10.93
N PRO A 34 12.09 -0.85 -12.14
CA PRO A 34 12.26 0.22 -13.12
C PRO A 34 10.96 0.91 -13.51
N GLU A 35 9.90 0.13 -13.75
CA GLU A 35 8.56 0.66 -14.05
C GLU A 35 7.99 1.45 -12.86
N GLN A 36 8.19 0.96 -11.63
CA GLN A 36 7.73 1.65 -10.42
C GLN A 36 8.41 3.00 -10.26
N MET A 37 9.72 3.08 -10.42
CA MET A 37 10.46 4.34 -10.32
C MET A 37 9.99 5.39 -11.32
N GLU A 38 9.59 5.00 -12.53
CA GLU A 38 9.03 5.92 -13.52
C GLU A 38 7.57 6.26 -13.24
N ALA A 39 6.77 5.26 -12.86
CA ALA A 39 5.34 5.43 -12.58
C ALA A 39 5.11 6.36 -11.38
N VAL A 40 5.89 6.23 -10.30
CA VAL A 40 5.73 7.09 -9.11
C VAL A 40 6.05 8.56 -9.40
N LYS A 41 6.98 8.87 -10.32
CA LYS A 41 7.25 10.24 -10.75
C LYS A 41 6.06 10.88 -11.44
N THR A 42 5.42 10.13 -12.33
CA THR A 42 4.21 10.60 -13.03
C THR A 42 3.03 10.74 -12.06
N THR A 43 2.82 9.75 -11.20
CA THR A 43 1.76 9.73 -10.20
C THR A 43 1.92 10.87 -9.19
N SER A 44 3.14 11.15 -8.75
CA SER A 44 3.43 12.23 -7.79
C SER A 44 3.03 13.60 -8.30
N LYS A 45 3.17 13.89 -9.59
CA LYS A 45 2.73 15.16 -10.18
C LYS A 45 1.24 15.40 -9.97
N ALA A 46 0.42 14.41 -10.29
CA ALA A 46 -1.04 14.50 -10.13
C ALA A 46 -1.45 14.62 -8.64
N ILE A 47 -0.72 13.95 -7.74
CA ILE A 47 -0.98 14.04 -6.30
C ILE A 47 -0.60 15.45 -5.79
N VAL A 48 0.54 15.98 -6.24
CA VAL A 48 1.01 17.31 -5.81
C VAL A 48 0.09 18.40 -6.36
N ASP A 49 -0.55 18.24 -7.53
CA ASP A 49 -1.60 19.15 -8.01
C ASP A 49 -2.73 19.28 -6.97
N LEU A 50 -3.21 18.17 -6.40
CA LEU A 50 -4.23 18.19 -5.34
C LEU A 50 -3.74 18.89 -4.06
N ILE A 51 -2.46 18.70 -3.71
CA ILE A 51 -1.84 19.33 -2.53
C ILE A 51 -1.71 20.84 -2.75
N GLU A 52 -1.34 21.27 -3.93
CA GLU A 52 -1.17 22.68 -4.31
C GLU A 52 -2.51 23.44 -4.28
N GLU A 53 -3.62 22.77 -4.58
CA GLU A 53 -4.98 23.28 -4.38
C GLU A 53 -5.33 23.50 -2.91
N GLY A 54 -4.51 23.03 -1.98
CA GLY A 54 -4.66 23.19 -0.53
C GLY A 54 -5.31 22.01 0.17
N ASN A 55 -5.49 20.88 -0.50
CA ASN A 55 -6.09 19.70 0.10
C ASN A 55 -5.10 18.96 1.04
N GLU A 56 -5.66 18.28 2.04
CA GLU A 56 -4.97 17.28 2.86
C GLU A 56 -5.06 15.91 2.17
N VAL A 57 -3.93 15.27 1.92
CA VAL A 57 -3.90 14.04 1.12
C VAL A 57 -3.36 12.86 1.94
N VAL A 58 -4.11 11.77 1.95
CA VAL A 58 -3.69 10.45 2.45
C VAL A 58 -3.65 9.48 1.27
N LEU A 59 -2.55 8.76 1.12
CA LEU A 59 -2.34 7.81 0.04
C LEU A 59 -2.46 6.38 0.54
N VAL A 60 -3.19 5.56 -0.21
CA VAL A 60 -3.21 4.11 -0.09
C VAL A 60 -2.73 3.53 -1.41
N HIS A 61 -1.88 2.52 -1.38
CA HIS A 61 -1.40 1.87 -2.59
C HIS A 61 -1.65 0.36 -2.59
N GLY A 62 -1.78 -0.24 -3.78
CA GLY A 62 -1.74 -1.68 -3.95
C GLY A 62 -0.32 -2.22 -3.82
N ASN A 63 -0.17 -3.56 -3.73
CA ASN A 63 1.14 -4.22 -3.63
C ASN A 63 1.19 -5.60 -4.31
N GLY A 64 0.16 -6.00 -5.05
CA GLY A 64 0.02 -7.37 -5.55
C GLY A 64 1.27 -7.96 -6.22
N PRO A 65 1.89 -7.30 -7.21
CA PRO A 65 3.13 -7.76 -7.81
C PRO A 65 4.29 -7.82 -6.81
N GLN A 66 4.47 -6.76 -6.00
CA GLN A 66 5.60 -6.60 -5.09
C GLN A 66 5.55 -7.59 -3.92
N VAL A 67 4.40 -7.76 -3.28
CA VAL A 67 4.26 -8.71 -2.16
C VAL A 67 4.45 -10.16 -2.63
N GLY A 68 4.00 -10.48 -3.84
CA GLY A 68 4.22 -11.80 -4.43
C GLY A 68 5.68 -12.05 -4.76
N MET A 69 6.37 -11.07 -5.33
CA MET A 69 7.81 -11.15 -5.59
C MET A 69 8.60 -11.36 -4.29
N ILE A 70 8.31 -10.58 -3.26
CA ILE A 70 8.96 -10.69 -1.94
C ILE A 70 8.69 -12.07 -1.34
N ALA A 71 7.42 -12.53 -1.35
CA ALA A 71 7.07 -13.82 -0.80
C ALA A 71 7.78 -14.98 -1.51
N ASN A 72 7.90 -14.92 -2.84
CA ASN A 72 8.64 -15.90 -3.62
C ASN A 72 10.13 -15.89 -3.31
N ALA A 73 10.75 -14.70 -3.25
CA ALA A 73 12.17 -14.57 -2.91
C ALA A 73 12.47 -15.13 -1.51
N MET A 74 11.64 -14.83 -0.52
CA MET A 74 11.79 -15.33 0.85
C MET A 74 11.57 -16.85 0.92
N ALA A 75 10.64 -17.38 0.13
CA ALA A 75 10.41 -18.81 0.04
C ALA A 75 11.60 -19.56 -0.61
N GLU A 76 12.19 -19.01 -1.67
CA GLU A 76 13.41 -19.59 -2.27
C GLU A 76 14.60 -19.53 -1.34
N LEU A 77 14.76 -18.45 -0.58
CA LEU A 77 15.80 -18.36 0.45
C LEU A 77 15.64 -19.48 1.50
N THR A 78 14.42 -19.72 1.98
CA THR A 78 14.15 -20.82 2.91
C THR A 78 14.45 -22.18 2.28
N ARG A 79 14.05 -22.40 1.03
CA ARG A 79 14.33 -23.65 0.30
C ARG A 79 15.83 -23.91 0.10
N SER A 80 16.62 -22.87 -0.09
CA SER A 80 18.08 -22.99 -0.30
C SER A 80 18.83 -23.55 0.92
N ASN A 81 18.31 -23.28 2.13
CA ASN A 81 18.86 -23.83 3.38
C ASN A 81 17.81 -23.77 4.49
N PRO A 82 16.93 -24.80 4.59
CA PRO A 82 15.82 -24.81 5.55
C PRO A 82 16.26 -24.93 7.02
N GLU A 83 17.48 -25.38 7.27
CA GLU A 83 18.03 -25.41 8.64
C GLU A 83 18.43 -24.01 9.12
N LYS A 84 18.80 -23.12 8.21
CA LYS A 84 19.26 -21.76 8.51
C LYS A 84 18.17 -20.71 8.37
N TYR A 85 17.29 -20.86 7.38
CA TYR A 85 16.29 -19.85 7.05
C TYR A 85 14.87 -20.37 7.29
N ILE A 86 14.17 -19.72 8.19
CA ILE A 86 12.78 -20.05 8.51
C ILE A 86 11.82 -19.41 7.51
N PRO A 87 10.63 -19.97 7.27
CA PRO A 87 9.62 -19.39 6.41
C PRO A 87 9.23 -17.98 6.85
N CYS A 88 9.17 -17.04 5.90
CA CYS A 88 8.72 -15.68 6.15
C CYS A 88 7.18 -15.60 6.04
N PRO A 89 6.47 -15.17 7.08
CA PRO A 89 5.01 -15.00 7.02
C PRO A 89 4.59 -13.98 5.95
N LEU A 90 3.43 -14.20 5.32
CA LEU A 90 2.91 -13.31 4.29
C LEU A 90 2.65 -11.89 4.83
N SER A 91 2.23 -11.75 6.09
CA SER A 91 2.08 -10.45 6.77
C SER A 91 3.39 -9.66 6.84
N VAL A 92 4.53 -10.35 7.07
CA VAL A 92 5.87 -9.73 7.06
C VAL A 92 6.26 -9.32 5.64
N CYS A 93 5.96 -10.13 4.62
CA CYS A 93 6.15 -9.75 3.21
C CYS A 93 5.29 -8.52 2.85
N GLY A 94 4.08 -8.44 3.40
CA GLY A 94 3.21 -7.26 3.30
C GLY A 94 3.87 -6.01 3.90
N ALA A 95 4.42 -6.10 5.10
CA ALA A 95 5.16 -5.01 5.74
C ALA A 95 6.39 -4.56 4.92
N MET A 96 7.16 -5.52 4.38
CA MET A 96 8.29 -5.22 3.49
C MET A 96 7.82 -4.48 2.23
N SER A 97 6.66 -4.86 1.65
CA SER A 97 6.11 -4.19 0.47
C SER A 97 5.68 -2.75 0.76
N GLN A 98 5.19 -2.46 1.97
CA GLN A 98 4.88 -1.08 2.38
C GLN A 98 6.13 -0.22 2.41
N GLY A 99 7.23 -0.73 2.96
CA GLY A 99 8.51 -0.03 2.95
C GLY A 99 9.05 0.16 1.54
N TYR A 100 9.02 -0.88 0.72
CA TYR A 100 9.51 -0.84 -0.67
C TYR A 100 8.78 0.19 -1.52
N ILE A 101 7.45 0.13 -1.59
CA ILE A 101 6.64 1.05 -2.39
C ILE A 101 6.59 2.45 -1.73
N GLY A 102 6.42 2.50 -0.41
CA GLY A 102 6.36 3.73 0.35
C GLY A 102 7.63 4.57 0.22
N TYR A 103 8.80 3.93 0.19
CA TYR A 103 10.08 4.60 -0.04
C TYR A 103 10.13 5.34 -1.37
N ASP A 104 9.74 4.69 -2.47
CA ASP A 104 9.77 5.32 -3.80
C ASP A 104 8.73 6.44 -3.91
N LEU A 105 7.50 6.22 -3.43
CA LEU A 105 6.44 7.24 -3.40
C LEU A 105 6.84 8.44 -2.54
N GLN A 106 7.41 8.21 -1.36
CA GLN A 106 7.84 9.27 -0.46
C GLN A 106 8.92 10.13 -1.09
N ASN A 107 9.90 9.53 -1.77
CA ASN A 107 10.94 10.26 -2.48
C ASN A 107 10.38 11.07 -3.65
N ALA A 108 9.54 10.46 -4.50
CA ALA A 108 8.99 11.13 -5.67
C ALA A 108 8.06 12.30 -5.28
N LEU A 109 7.24 12.14 -4.23
CA LEU A 109 6.39 13.22 -3.71
C LEU A 109 7.22 14.35 -3.10
N ARG A 110 8.25 14.00 -2.33
CA ARG A 110 9.15 15.00 -1.74
C ARG A 110 9.87 15.81 -2.81
N GLU A 111 10.40 15.15 -3.84
CA GLU A 111 11.07 15.79 -4.98
C GLU A 111 10.11 16.77 -5.66
N GLU A 112 8.94 16.32 -6.09
CA GLU A 112 7.94 17.15 -6.80
C GLU A 112 7.45 18.33 -5.96
N MET A 113 7.25 18.14 -4.63
CA MET A 113 6.85 19.25 -3.76
C MET A 113 7.95 20.27 -3.58
N LEU A 114 9.22 19.88 -3.46
CA LEU A 114 10.35 20.78 -3.38
C LEU A 114 10.53 21.60 -4.66
N ASP A 115 10.36 20.95 -5.82
CA ASP A 115 10.42 21.61 -7.13
C ASP A 115 9.33 22.69 -7.29
N ARG A 116 8.18 22.50 -6.63
CA ARG A 116 7.06 23.46 -6.58
C ARG A 116 7.09 24.40 -5.36
N ILE A 117 8.13 24.36 -4.54
CA ILE A 117 8.29 25.21 -3.34
C ILE A 117 7.14 24.99 -2.33
N ILE A 118 6.66 23.75 -2.21
CA ILE A 118 5.63 23.35 -1.24
C ILE A 118 6.33 22.77 0.00
N ASP A 119 6.17 23.45 1.14
CA ASP A 119 6.74 23.04 2.43
C ASP A 119 5.77 22.09 3.17
N LYS A 120 5.78 20.83 2.79
CA LYS A 120 5.06 19.76 3.50
C LYS A 120 5.96 18.53 3.69
N GLY A 121 5.88 17.91 4.86
CA GLY A 121 6.49 16.61 5.09
C GLY A 121 5.72 15.48 4.42
N VAL A 122 6.42 14.41 4.03
CA VAL A 122 5.82 13.14 3.58
C VAL A 122 6.24 12.06 4.56
N ALA A 123 5.29 11.24 5.01
CA ALA A 123 5.55 10.13 5.90
C ALA A 123 4.91 8.84 5.38
N SER A 124 5.69 7.76 5.30
CA SER A 124 5.17 6.40 5.11
C SER A 124 4.96 5.74 6.47
N VAL A 125 3.73 5.36 6.76
CA VAL A 125 3.36 4.71 8.02
C VAL A 125 3.17 3.22 7.76
N LEU A 126 3.98 2.38 8.42
CA LEU A 126 3.69 0.95 8.48
C LEU A 126 2.33 0.77 9.16
N THR A 127 1.38 0.25 8.42
CA THR A 127 -0.01 0.23 8.85
C THR A 127 -0.52 -1.19 8.98
N GLN A 128 -0.97 -1.53 10.17
CA GLN A 128 -1.66 -2.77 10.49
C GLN A 128 -3.17 -2.58 10.33
N VAL A 129 -3.83 -3.57 9.78
CA VAL A 129 -5.28 -3.57 9.62
C VAL A 129 -5.86 -4.82 10.24
N GLU A 130 -6.73 -4.63 11.23
CA GLU A 130 -7.41 -5.73 11.90
C GLU A 130 -8.42 -6.38 10.96
N VAL A 131 -8.41 -7.71 10.94
CA VAL A 131 -9.39 -8.54 10.23
C VAL A 131 -10.01 -9.56 11.19
N ALA A 132 -11.22 -10.00 10.93
CA ALA A 132 -11.85 -11.04 11.71
C ALA A 132 -11.12 -12.39 11.47
N ALA A 133 -10.84 -13.13 12.53
CA ALA A 133 -10.13 -14.41 12.42
C ALA A 133 -10.98 -15.49 11.74
N ASP A 134 -12.29 -15.35 11.77
CA ASP A 134 -13.31 -16.22 11.18
C ASP A 134 -13.88 -15.66 9.86
N ASP A 135 -13.24 -14.68 9.23
CA ASP A 135 -13.68 -14.15 7.94
C ASP A 135 -13.72 -15.28 6.89
N PRO A 136 -14.84 -15.44 6.17
CA PRO A 136 -15.01 -16.52 5.18
C PRO A 136 -13.97 -16.48 4.04
N ALA A 137 -13.35 -15.34 3.77
CA ALA A 137 -12.28 -15.21 2.78
C ALA A 137 -11.07 -16.10 3.07
N PHE A 138 -10.86 -16.55 4.32
CA PHE A 138 -9.78 -17.49 4.64
C PHE A 138 -10.06 -18.91 4.12
N ALA A 139 -11.32 -19.26 3.94
CA ALA A 139 -11.72 -20.55 3.37
C ALA A 139 -11.80 -20.53 1.84
N ASP A 140 -11.95 -19.34 1.23
CA ASP A 140 -12.07 -19.13 -0.22
C ASP A 140 -11.12 -18.03 -0.71
N PRO A 141 -9.82 -18.33 -0.89
CA PRO A 141 -8.81 -17.38 -1.37
C PRO A 141 -9.06 -16.98 -2.82
N VAL A 142 -9.23 -15.68 -3.06
CA VAL A 142 -9.52 -15.13 -4.40
C VAL A 142 -8.61 -13.96 -4.82
N LYS A 143 -7.77 -13.44 -3.91
CA LYS A 143 -6.92 -12.26 -4.19
C LYS A 143 -5.65 -12.65 -4.94
N PRO A 144 -5.46 -12.25 -6.22
CA PRO A 144 -4.27 -12.58 -6.96
C PRO A 144 -3.04 -11.82 -6.45
N ILE A 145 -1.92 -12.53 -6.26
CA ILE A 145 -0.63 -11.95 -5.91
C ILE A 145 0.49 -12.54 -6.77
N GLY A 146 1.61 -11.81 -6.88
CA GLY A 146 2.79 -12.26 -7.61
C GLY A 146 2.60 -12.27 -9.13
N PRO A 147 3.57 -12.85 -9.86
CA PRO A 147 3.54 -12.96 -11.31
C PRO A 147 2.62 -14.09 -11.78
N TRP A 148 2.29 -14.06 -13.06
CA TRP A 148 1.73 -15.19 -13.77
C TRP A 148 2.82 -16.24 -14.01
N MET A 149 2.45 -17.52 -14.07
CA MET A 149 3.37 -18.64 -14.21
C MET A 149 2.75 -19.77 -15.07
N SER A 150 3.60 -20.71 -15.45
CA SER A 150 3.17 -21.90 -16.20
C SER A 150 2.37 -22.88 -15.31
N GLU A 151 1.63 -23.78 -15.94
CA GLU A 151 0.90 -24.85 -15.23
C GLU A 151 1.86 -25.75 -14.45
N ALA A 152 3.04 -26.04 -15.00
CA ALA A 152 4.04 -26.89 -14.33
C ALA A 152 4.53 -26.27 -13.01
N GLU A 153 4.87 -24.97 -13.05
CA GLU A 153 5.29 -24.22 -11.86
C GLU A 153 4.16 -24.13 -10.81
N ALA A 154 2.92 -23.90 -11.26
CA ALA A 154 1.77 -23.82 -10.35
C ALA A 154 1.53 -25.17 -9.65
N LYS A 155 1.56 -26.28 -10.37
CA LYS A 155 1.41 -27.63 -9.80
C LYS A 155 2.52 -28.00 -8.83
N GLU A 156 3.76 -27.61 -9.11
CA GLU A 156 4.88 -27.82 -8.18
C GLU A 156 4.65 -27.04 -6.87
N LEU A 157 4.27 -25.77 -6.95
CA LEU A 157 3.99 -24.95 -5.79
C LEU A 157 2.73 -25.38 -5.01
N GLU A 158 1.72 -25.88 -5.70
CA GLU A 158 0.55 -26.48 -5.05
C GLU A 158 0.94 -27.72 -4.25
N ALA A 159 1.73 -28.62 -4.83
CA ALA A 159 2.18 -29.84 -4.17
C ALA A 159 3.16 -29.58 -3.00
N ASP A 160 4.11 -28.64 -3.19
CA ASP A 160 5.14 -28.32 -2.20
C ASP A 160 4.62 -27.45 -1.04
N ARG A 161 3.70 -26.51 -1.32
CA ARG A 161 3.32 -25.45 -0.39
C ARG A 161 1.82 -25.33 -0.14
N GLY A 162 0.99 -26.10 -0.82
CA GLY A 162 -0.47 -26.00 -0.70
C GLY A 162 -1.04 -24.67 -1.20
N TYR A 163 -0.35 -24.00 -2.12
CA TYR A 163 -0.82 -22.73 -2.69
C TYR A 163 -2.02 -22.99 -3.60
N GLN A 164 -2.91 -22.00 -3.68
CA GLN A 164 -4.05 -22.02 -4.58
C GLN A 164 -3.81 -21.05 -5.74
N PHE A 165 -4.38 -21.37 -6.90
CA PHE A 165 -4.16 -20.63 -8.14
C PHE A 165 -5.47 -20.36 -8.86
N ILE A 166 -5.56 -19.21 -9.53
CA ILE A 166 -6.52 -18.97 -10.61
C ILE A 166 -5.84 -19.22 -11.94
N HIS A 167 -6.63 -19.56 -12.95
CA HIS A 167 -6.17 -19.80 -14.33
C HIS A 167 -6.78 -18.76 -15.26
N ASP A 168 -5.95 -18.17 -16.13
CA ASP A 168 -6.34 -17.34 -17.27
C ASP A 168 -5.81 -18.00 -18.56
N GLU A 169 -6.64 -18.10 -19.57
CA GLU A 169 -6.29 -18.81 -20.83
C GLU A 169 -5.09 -18.18 -21.56
N LYS A 170 -4.83 -16.88 -21.37
CA LYS A 170 -3.76 -16.14 -22.07
C LYS A 170 -2.52 -15.96 -21.21
N GLN A 171 -2.69 -15.82 -19.89
CA GLN A 171 -1.62 -15.47 -18.97
C GLN A 171 -1.10 -16.66 -18.15
N GLY A 172 -1.85 -17.77 -18.07
CA GLY A 172 -1.50 -18.95 -17.32
C GLY A 172 -2.07 -18.96 -15.90
N PHE A 173 -1.27 -19.32 -14.92
CA PHE A 173 -1.68 -19.50 -13.52
C PHE A 173 -1.15 -18.35 -12.65
N ARG A 174 -1.95 -17.93 -11.68
CA ARG A 174 -1.55 -16.92 -10.71
C ARG A 174 -1.99 -17.30 -9.31
N ARG A 175 -1.08 -17.20 -8.34
CA ARG A 175 -1.37 -17.51 -6.94
C ARG A 175 -2.47 -16.60 -6.41
N VAL A 176 -3.39 -17.19 -5.62
CA VAL A 176 -4.40 -16.45 -4.86
C VAL A 176 -4.21 -16.65 -3.36
N VAL A 177 -4.61 -15.64 -2.60
CA VAL A 177 -4.61 -15.65 -1.13
C VAL A 177 -5.92 -15.10 -0.60
N ALA A 178 -6.18 -15.31 0.69
CA ALA A 178 -7.33 -14.73 1.38
C ALA A 178 -7.33 -13.20 1.28
N SER A 179 -8.51 -12.60 1.14
CA SER A 179 -8.70 -11.15 1.15
C SER A 179 -9.85 -10.77 2.07
N PRO A 180 -9.65 -10.86 3.40
CA PRO A 180 -10.68 -10.54 4.38
C PRO A 180 -10.99 -9.05 4.40
N LYS A 181 -12.17 -8.71 4.89
CA LYS A 181 -12.59 -7.32 5.05
C LYS A 181 -11.90 -6.65 6.25
N PRO A 182 -11.49 -5.37 6.13
CA PRO A 182 -10.90 -4.63 7.23
C PRO A 182 -11.95 -4.35 8.32
N VAL A 183 -11.59 -4.63 9.56
CA VAL A 183 -12.37 -4.28 10.76
C VAL A 183 -11.99 -2.90 11.26
N SER A 184 -10.70 -2.68 11.51
CA SER A 184 -10.15 -1.41 11.98
C SER A 184 -8.73 -1.19 11.50
N ILE A 185 -8.29 0.07 11.49
CA ILE A 185 -6.90 0.46 11.20
C ILE A 185 -6.23 0.75 12.54
N VAL A 186 -5.16 0.01 12.85
CA VAL A 186 -4.49 0.10 14.16
C VAL A 186 -3.84 1.48 14.36
N GLU A 187 -3.16 2.00 13.35
CA GLU A 187 -2.44 3.28 13.41
C GLU A 187 -3.29 4.50 13.01
N LEU A 188 -4.63 4.39 13.03
CA LEU A 188 -5.53 5.46 12.54
C LEU A 188 -5.28 6.81 13.23
N ASP A 189 -5.10 6.83 14.54
CA ASP A 189 -4.87 8.07 15.29
C ASP A 189 -3.51 8.69 14.97
N THR A 190 -2.49 7.87 14.71
CA THR A 190 -1.18 8.34 14.24
C THR A 190 -1.29 8.97 12.85
N ILE A 191 -2.02 8.33 11.94
CA ILE A 191 -2.28 8.86 10.59
C ILE A 191 -2.99 10.22 10.67
N LYS A 192 -4.05 10.32 11.48
CA LYS A 192 -4.77 11.58 11.71
C LYS A 192 -3.86 12.68 12.22
N SER A 193 -3.06 12.40 13.24
CA SER A 193 -2.12 13.37 13.83
C SER A 193 -1.11 13.90 12.81
N LEU A 194 -0.59 13.03 11.93
CA LEU A 194 0.32 13.45 10.88
C LEU A 194 -0.36 14.37 9.86
N VAL A 195 -1.58 14.04 9.43
CA VAL A 195 -2.36 14.88 8.52
C VAL A 195 -2.65 16.25 9.15
N GLU A 196 -3.08 16.29 10.41
CA GLU A 196 -3.37 17.51 11.15
C GLU A 196 -2.12 18.39 11.39
N THR A 197 -0.93 17.77 11.38
CA THR A 197 0.37 18.48 11.44
C THR A 197 0.97 18.76 10.05
N ASN A 198 0.14 18.84 9.02
CA ASN A 198 0.50 19.27 7.66
C ASN A 198 1.39 18.29 6.89
N HIS A 199 1.27 16.98 7.14
CA HIS A 199 1.98 15.95 6.39
C HIS A 199 1.10 15.32 5.31
N VAL A 200 1.71 14.93 4.21
CA VAL A 200 1.17 13.94 3.28
C VAL A 200 1.47 12.57 3.83
N VAL A 201 0.46 11.72 3.99
CA VAL A 201 0.63 10.42 4.63
C VAL A 201 0.40 9.29 3.64
N ILE A 202 1.38 8.40 3.52
CA ILE A 202 1.25 7.12 2.80
C ILE A 202 0.95 6.06 3.84
N SER A 203 -0.21 5.42 3.76
CA SER A 203 -0.67 4.47 4.77
C SER A 203 -1.45 3.30 4.15
N CYS A 204 -1.73 2.28 4.92
CA CYS A 204 -2.46 1.09 4.49
C CYS A 204 -1.95 0.49 3.18
N GLY A 205 -0.64 0.55 2.92
CA GLY A 205 -0.05 -0.02 1.72
C GLY A 205 -0.40 -1.49 1.56
N GLY A 206 -0.84 -1.89 0.35
CA GLY A 206 -1.34 -3.23 0.07
C GLY A 206 -2.64 -3.59 0.78
N GLY A 207 -3.41 -2.59 1.24
CA GLY A 207 -4.59 -2.75 2.08
C GLY A 207 -4.26 -2.83 3.58
N GLY A 208 -2.99 -2.64 3.96
CA GLY A 208 -2.48 -2.79 5.32
C GLY A 208 -1.90 -4.18 5.61
N ILE A 209 -1.14 -4.30 6.69
CA ILE A 209 -0.64 -5.58 7.20
C ILE A 209 -1.80 -6.27 7.93
N PRO A 210 -2.33 -7.39 7.42
CA PRO A 210 -3.48 -8.03 8.06
C PRO A 210 -3.07 -8.65 9.40
N VAL A 211 -3.82 -8.31 10.45
CA VAL A 211 -3.62 -8.83 11.80
C VAL A 211 -4.95 -9.25 12.42
N THR A 212 -4.89 -10.25 13.28
CA THR A 212 -6.01 -10.68 14.12
C THR A 212 -5.69 -10.43 15.59
N LYS A 213 -6.69 -10.12 16.40
CA LYS A 213 -6.52 -10.05 17.86
C LYS A 213 -6.23 -11.43 18.41
N ALA A 214 -5.20 -11.52 19.23
CA ALA A 214 -4.86 -12.69 20.02
C ALA A 214 -5.07 -12.42 21.51
N GLN A 215 -4.65 -13.34 22.36
CA GLN A 215 -4.81 -13.15 23.80
C GLN A 215 -4.05 -11.92 24.32
N GLY A 216 -4.68 -11.17 25.17
CA GLY A 216 -4.16 -9.90 25.70
C GLY A 216 -4.16 -8.79 24.63
N ASN A 217 -3.09 -8.01 24.59
CA ASN A 217 -2.91 -6.91 23.64
C ASN A 217 -2.11 -7.32 22.39
N HIS A 218 -1.92 -8.63 22.17
CA HIS A 218 -1.12 -9.12 21.07
C HIS A 218 -1.90 -9.12 19.76
N LEU A 219 -1.25 -8.63 18.69
CA LEU A 219 -1.73 -8.73 17.32
C LEU A 219 -0.93 -9.80 16.57
N LYS A 220 -1.61 -10.78 16.00
CA LYS A 220 -1.01 -11.86 15.22
C LYS A 220 -1.19 -11.59 13.74
N GLY A 221 -0.10 -11.61 12.97
CA GLY A 221 -0.18 -11.48 11.50
C GLY A 221 -1.01 -12.60 10.86
N ALA A 222 -1.90 -12.24 9.94
CA ALA A 222 -2.73 -13.15 9.18
C ALA A 222 -2.13 -13.45 7.79
N ALA A 223 -2.34 -14.67 7.28
CA ALA A 223 -1.90 -15.09 5.95
C ALA A 223 -2.88 -14.60 4.87
N ALA A 224 -2.92 -13.31 4.64
CA ALA A 224 -3.88 -12.64 3.75
C ALA A 224 -3.26 -11.41 3.07
N VAL A 225 -3.96 -10.87 2.07
CA VAL A 225 -3.69 -9.55 1.48
C VAL A 225 -5.03 -8.83 1.33
N ILE A 226 -5.22 -7.77 2.11
CA ILE A 226 -6.46 -6.99 2.12
C ILE A 226 -6.59 -6.20 0.82
N ASP A 227 -7.82 -5.98 0.35
CA ASP A 227 -8.04 -5.09 -0.77
C ASP A 227 -7.83 -3.62 -0.36
N LYS A 228 -7.00 -2.90 -1.14
CA LYS A 228 -6.66 -1.51 -0.86
C LYS A 228 -7.87 -0.57 -0.86
N ASP A 229 -8.89 -0.88 -1.66
CA ASP A 229 -10.06 -0.02 -1.79
C ASP A 229 -10.94 -0.09 -0.53
N PHE A 230 -11.06 -1.28 0.09
CA PHE A 230 -11.71 -1.40 1.41
C PHE A 230 -10.91 -0.73 2.52
N ALA A 231 -9.58 -0.76 2.46
CA ALA A 231 -8.76 -0.03 3.42
C ALA A 231 -8.89 1.49 3.23
N ALA A 232 -8.96 1.97 1.99
CA ALA A 232 -9.18 3.38 1.67
C ALA A 232 -10.56 3.86 2.15
N GLU A 233 -11.61 3.06 1.96
CA GLU A 233 -12.94 3.32 2.51
C GLU A 233 -12.91 3.44 4.04
N LYS A 234 -12.12 2.59 4.70
CA LYS A 234 -12.00 2.60 6.16
C LYS A 234 -11.22 3.81 6.69
N LEU A 235 -10.35 4.42 5.87
CA LEU A 235 -9.61 5.64 6.17
C LEU A 235 -10.45 6.91 5.98
N ALA A 236 -11.38 6.90 5.01
CA ALA A 236 -12.23 8.04 4.66
C ALA A 236 -13.33 8.27 5.71
#